data_dfb46cac2819be9cd5761aa8b6d3d8c9
#
_entry.id   dfb46cac2819be9cd5761aa8b6d3d8c9
#
_cell.length_a   1.000
_cell.length_b   1.000
_cell.length_c   1.000
_cell.angle_alpha   90.00
_cell.angle_beta   90.00
_cell.angle_gamma   90.00
#
_symmetry.space_group_name_H-M   'P 1'
#
loop_
_entity.id
_entity.type
_entity.pdbx_description
1 polymer ?
#
loop_
_entity_poly.entity_id
_entity_poly.type
_entity_poly.pdbx_seq_one_letter_code
_entity_poly.pdbx_strand_id
1 'polypeptide(L)'
;SLLLLRESGQLHQTFSTGLPYMDPPSLSDHGGETGIQGTRPAEVLKLWLGLRQLGNHGIERILSGALQRRTIFAEQLDPDRIKLLSGDLHLQTFLPARMDQNQTEAWSEHTRQQLLTAGFMLSRPQYDDRSCLKAVFGNPHTTRTHLEDLAERINASLG
;
A
#
# COMPACT_ATOMS: atom_id res chain seq x y z
N SER A 1 -1.55 10.50 1.89
CA SER A 1 -0.45 10.35 0.91
C SER A 1 0.57 11.45 1.11
N LEU A 2 1.85 11.17 0.85
CA LEU A 2 2.96 12.11 0.88
C LEU A 2 3.55 12.20 -0.53
N LEU A 3 3.70 13.42 -1.04
CA LEU A 3 4.35 13.70 -2.32
C LEU A 3 5.68 14.41 -2.05
N LEU A 4 6.76 13.86 -2.54
CA LEU A 4 8.10 14.45 -2.48
C LEU A 4 8.49 14.93 -3.88
N LEU A 5 8.90 16.18 -3.99
CA LEU A 5 9.34 16.79 -5.23
C LEU A 5 10.79 17.27 -5.08
N ARG A 6 11.56 17.11 -6.14
CA ARG A 6 12.95 17.60 -6.17
C ARG A 6 12.99 19.13 -6.26
N GLU A 7 12.06 19.71 -7.00
CA GLU A 7 11.98 21.15 -7.26
C GLU A 7 10.62 21.69 -6.79
N SER A 8 10.62 22.52 -5.77
CA SER A 8 9.40 23.07 -5.16
C SER A 8 8.56 23.96 -6.11
N GLY A 9 9.20 24.63 -7.06
CA GLY A 9 8.52 25.50 -8.03
C GLY A 9 7.59 24.77 -9.02
N GLN A 10 7.74 23.46 -9.21
CA GLN A 10 6.93 22.69 -10.17
C GLN A 10 5.45 22.67 -9.81
N LEU A 11 5.10 22.63 -8.52
CA LEU A 11 3.70 22.63 -8.11
C LEU A 11 3.01 23.95 -8.48
N HIS A 12 3.66 25.07 -8.24
CA HIS A 12 3.12 26.38 -8.58
C HIS A 12 2.94 26.55 -10.09
N GLN A 13 3.92 26.15 -10.89
CA GLN A 13 3.82 26.18 -12.34
C GLN A 13 2.69 25.31 -12.90
N THR A 14 2.41 24.18 -12.24
CA THR A 14 1.38 23.22 -12.68
C THR A 14 -0.03 23.64 -12.25
N PHE A 15 -0.18 24.22 -11.06
CA PHE A 15 -1.48 24.45 -10.44
C PHE A 15 -1.85 25.92 -10.28
N SER A 16 -1.00 26.87 -10.69
CA SER A 16 -1.35 28.30 -10.62
C SER A 16 -2.58 28.57 -11.48
N THR A 17 -3.59 29.13 -10.85
CA THR A 17 -4.88 29.43 -11.51
C THR A 17 -4.94 30.81 -12.11
N GLY A 18 -4.04 31.72 -11.70
CA GLY A 18 -4.03 33.12 -12.11
C GLY A 18 -5.30 33.88 -11.71
N LEU A 19 -6.02 33.41 -10.66
CA LEU A 19 -7.26 34.04 -10.24
C LEU A 19 -7.01 35.39 -9.57
N PRO A 20 -7.62 36.49 -10.05
CA PRO A 20 -7.29 37.86 -9.60
C PRO A 20 -7.57 38.12 -8.12
N TYR A 21 -8.47 37.36 -7.48
CA TYR A 21 -8.79 37.48 -6.05
C TYR A 21 -7.84 36.66 -5.15
N MET A 22 -6.94 35.89 -5.74
CA MET A 22 -5.91 35.10 -5.06
C MET A 22 -4.53 35.76 -5.24
N ASP A 23 -4.46 37.10 -5.18
CA ASP A 23 -3.18 37.82 -5.28
C ASP A 23 -2.39 37.63 -3.97
N PRO A 24 -1.37 36.79 -3.95
CA PRO A 24 -0.67 36.45 -2.72
C PRO A 24 0.34 37.53 -2.35
N PRO A 25 0.40 37.92 -1.09
CA PRO A 25 1.47 38.82 -0.60
C PRO A 25 2.87 38.21 -0.70
N SER A 26 2.97 36.86 -0.80
CA SER A 26 4.17 36.17 -1.22
C SER A 26 3.78 34.85 -1.90
N LEU A 27 4.43 34.52 -3.01
CA LEU A 27 4.21 33.30 -3.79
C LEU A 27 4.46 32.00 -3.00
N SER A 28 5.16 32.05 -1.88
CA SER A 28 5.53 30.88 -1.09
C SER A 28 4.42 30.38 -0.16
N ASP A 29 3.39 31.18 0.14
CA ASP A 29 2.50 30.90 1.26
C ASP A 29 1.07 30.48 0.84
N HIS A 30 0.78 30.54 -0.46
CA HIS A 30 -0.57 30.22 -0.95
C HIS A 30 -0.74 28.73 -1.31
N GLY A 31 -1.12 27.92 -0.31
CA GLY A 31 -1.43 26.50 -0.53
C GLY A 31 -2.53 26.23 -1.58
N GLY A 32 -3.33 27.23 -1.94
CA GLY A 32 -4.36 27.14 -2.98
C GLY A 32 -3.81 27.02 -4.41
N GLU A 33 -2.58 27.47 -4.66
CA GLU A 33 -1.93 27.40 -5.98
C GLU A 33 -0.94 26.25 -6.13
N THR A 34 -0.90 25.34 -5.16
CA THR A 34 -0.01 24.18 -5.18
C THR A 34 -0.77 22.85 -5.30
N GLY A 35 -2.01 22.88 -5.76
CA GLY A 35 -2.85 21.71 -5.97
C GLY A 35 -4.27 22.08 -6.40
N ILE A 36 -5.09 21.07 -6.64
CA ILE A 36 -6.45 21.20 -7.21
C ILE A 36 -7.45 21.84 -6.22
N GLN A 37 -7.21 21.73 -4.92
CA GLN A 37 -8.12 22.21 -3.87
C GLN A 37 -7.65 23.55 -3.29
N GLY A 38 -8.49 24.57 -3.30
CA GLY A 38 -8.23 25.85 -2.62
C GLY A 38 -8.27 25.68 -1.09
N THR A 39 -9.44 25.34 -0.53
CA THR A 39 -9.56 25.02 0.90
C THR A 39 -9.25 23.55 1.16
N ARG A 40 -8.34 23.28 2.08
CA ARG A 40 -7.91 21.91 2.43
C ARG A 40 -8.15 21.61 3.89
N PRO A 41 -8.59 20.41 4.24
CA PRO A 41 -8.52 19.96 5.61
C PRO A 41 -7.05 19.89 6.07
N ALA A 42 -6.80 20.24 7.32
CA ALA A 42 -5.46 20.27 7.92
C ALA A 42 -4.94 18.84 8.22
N GLU A 43 -4.97 17.96 7.23
CA GLU A 43 -4.57 16.54 7.34
C GLU A 43 -3.09 16.39 7.77
N VAL A 44 -2.25 17.36 7.43
CA VAL A 44 -0.85 17.39 7.86
C VAL A 44 -0.71 17.41 9.38
N LEU A 45 -1.68 17.99 10.11
CA LEU A 45 -1.67 17.98 11.58
C LEU A 45 -1.79 16.56 12.14
N LYS A 46 -2.57 15.70 11.51
CA LYS A 46 -2.68 14.28 11.92
C LYS A 46 -1.33 13.57 11.82
N LEU A 47 -0.63 13.78 10.69
CA LEU A 47 0.72 13.24 10.51
C LEU A 47 1.68 13.81 11.55
N TRP A 48 1.71 15.14 11.72
CA TRP A 48 2.59 15.81 12.67
C TRP A 48 2.36 15.34 14.11
N LEU A 49 1.11 15.28 14.55
CA LEU A 49 0.75 14.79 15.89
C LEU A 49 1.16 13.33 16.07
N GLY A 50 0.92 12.47 15.06
CA GLY A 50 1.37 11.08 15.09
C GLY A 50 2.89 10.96 15.25
N LEU A 51 3.66 11.72 14.46
CA LEU A 51 5.12 11.75 14.56
C LEU A 51 5.60 12.25 15.93
N ARG A 52 4.96 13.30 16.46
CA ARG A 52 5.28 13.85 17.77
C ARG A 52 4.97 12.87 18.91
N GLN A 53 3.84 12.17 18.84
CA GLN A 53 3.42 11.22 19.87
C GLN A 53 4.27 9.95 19.87
N LEU A 54 4.56 9.40 18.70
CA LEU A 54 5.29 8.13 18.56
C LEU A 54 6.79 8.30 18.72
N GLY A 55 7.33 9.45 18.33
CA GLY A 55 8.77 9.66 18.22
C GLY A 55 9.44 8.71 17.23
N ASN A 56 10.75 8.83 17.07
CA ASN A 56 11.50 8.00 16.12
C ASN A 56 11.41 6.50 16.43
N HIS A 57 11.51 6.10 17.69
CA HIS A 57 11.42 4.70 18.09
C HIS A 57 10.03 4.10 17.87
N GLY A 58 8.96 4.88 18.05
CA GLY A 58 7.60 4.42 17.78
C GLY A 58 7.38 4.17 16.29
N ILE A 59 7.87 5.07 15.46
CA ILE A 59 7.80 4.94 14.00
C ILE A 59 8.62 3.76 13.52
N GLU A 60 9.87 3.62 13.99
CA GLU A 60 10.74 2.50 13.66
C GLU A 60 10.10 1.15 14.00
N ARG A 61 9.48 1.03 15.18
CA ARG A 61 8.76 -0.21 15.57
C ARG A 61 7.57 -0.52 14.67
N ILE A 62 6.82 0.50 14.23
CA ILE A 62 5.69 0.30 13.30
C ILE A 62 6.20 -0.20 11.94
N LEU A 63 7.24 0.43 11.41
CA LEU A 63 7.79 0.08 10.10
C LEU A 63 8.47 -1.29 10.12
N SER A 64 9.35 -1.54 11.06
CA SER A 64 10.04 -2.83 11.19
C SER A 64 9.06 -3.98 11.50
N GLY A 65 8.04 -3.73 12.32
CA GLY A 65 6.99 -4.70 12.58
C GLY A 65 6.18 -5.02 11.31
N ALA A 66 5.93 -4.05 10.45
CA ALA A 66 5.24 -4.27 9.18
C ALA A 66 6.09 -5.12 8.21
N LEU A 67 7.39 -4.86 8.14
CA LEU A 67 8.33 -5.67 7.35
C LEU A 67 8.44 -7.10 7.90
N GLN A 68 8.52 -7.25 9.23
CA GLN A 68 8.58 -8.56 9.87
C GLN A 68 7.32 -9.41 9.58
N ARG A 69 6.12 -8.82 9.64
CA ARG A 69 4.88 -9.51 9.27
C ARG A 69 4.89 -9.99 7.82
N ARG A 70 5.38 -9.15 6.89
CA ARG A 70 5.57 -9.54 5.50
C ARG A 70 6.50 -10.75 5.37
N THR A 71 7.65 -10.74 6.05
CA THR A 71 8.61 -11.84 6.03
C THR A 71 7.99 -13.13 6.56
N ILE A 72 7.35 -13.08 7.72
CA ILE A 72 6.65 -14.23 8.32
C ILE A 72 5.64 -14.83 7.34
N PHE A 73 4.82 -14.00 6.70
CA PHE A 73 3.85 -14.46 5.72
C PHE A 73 4.52 -15.11 4.50
N ALA A 74 5.55 -14.47 3.94
CA ALA A 74 6.25 -14.97 2.76
C ALA A 74 6.92 -16.33 3.00
N GLU A 75 7.46 -16.55 4.21
CA GLU A 75 8.09 -17.80 4.62
C GLU A 75 7.10 -18.97 4.78
N GLN A 76 5.80 -18.68 4.96
CA GLN A 76 4.76 -19.72 5.08
C GLN A 76 4.17 -20.14 3.74
N LEU A 77 4.44 -19.40 2.66
CA LEU A 77 3.97 -19.76 1.33
C LEU A 77 4.86 -20.83 0.71
N ASP A 78 4.22 -21.77 -0.01
CA ASP A 78 4.92 -22.82 -0.73
C ASP A 78 5.72 -22.24 -1.91
N PRO A 79 7.06 -22.24 -1.87
CA PRO A 79 7.91 -21.60 -2.88
C PRO A 79 7.86 -22.32 -4.24
N ASP A 80 7.48 -23.61 -4.30
CA ASP A 80 7.34 -24.36 -5.54
C ASP A 80 6.02 -24.06 -6.28
N ARG A 81 5.03 -23.57 -5.56
CA ARG A 81 3.67 -23.34 -6.05
C ARG A 81 3.30 -21.86 -6.16
N ILE A 82 3.90 -21.01 -5.34
CA ILE A 82 3.67 -19.56 -5.30
C ILE A 82 4.94 -18.80 -5.72
N LYS A 83 4.79 -17.95 -6.72
CA LYS A 83 5.82 -16.98 -7.11
C LYS A 83 5.57 -15.67 -6.38
N LEU A 84 6.54 -15.26 -5.55
CA LEU A 84 6.56 -13.95 -4.95
C LEU A 84 7.11 -12.91 -5.93
N LEU A 85 6.42 -11.78 -6.06
CA LEU A 85 6.95 -10.64 -6.81
C LEU A 85 7.76 -9.75 -5.86
N SER A 86 8.82 -9.16 -6.39
CA SER A 86 9.71 -8.28 -5.62
C SER A 86 8.97 -7.05 -5.09
N GLY A 87 9.36 -6.57 -3.93
CA GLY A 87 8.85 -5.37 -3.30
C GLY A 87 9.59 -5.09 -1.99
N ASP A 88 9.93 -3.83 -1.72
CA ASP A 88 10.80 -3.46 -0.60
C ASP A 88 10.06 -3.01 0.65
N LEU A 89 8.75 -2.76 0.53
CA LEU A 89 7.95 -2.27 1.63
C LEU A 89 7.14 -3.39 2.29
N HIS A 90 6.13 -3.01 3.03
CA HIS A 90 5.20 -3.88 3.76
C HIS A 90 4.11 -4.49 2.88
N LEU A 91 4.34 -4.57 1.59
CA LEU A 91 3.44 -5.17 0.60
C LEU A 91 4.05 -6.47 0.08
N GLN A 92 3.22 -7.51 -0.12
CA GLN A 92 3.64 -8.70 -0.83
C GLN A 92 2.63 -9.02 -1.92
N THR A 93 3.09 -8.99 -3.15
CA THR A 93 2.34 -9.43 -4.32
C THR A 93 2.80 -10.84 -4.70
N PHE A 94 1.88 -11.69 -5.08
CA PHE A 94 2.15 -13.09 -5.40
C PHE A 94 1.14 -13.66 -6.39
N LEU A 95 1.53 -14.72 -7.07
CA LEU A 95 0.71 -15.45 -8.05
C LEU A 95 1.15 -16.92 -8.11
N PRO A 96 0.35 -17.83 -8.69
CA PRO A 96 0.74 -19.20 -8.91
C PRO A 96 1.96 -19.32 -9.84
N ALA A 97 2.93 -20.15 -9.45
CA ALA A 97 4.19 -20.28 -10.18
C ALA A 97 4.04 -20.98 -11.56
N ARG A 98 3.06 -21.87 -11.70
CA ARG A 98 2.95 -22.78 -12.84
C ARG A 98 1.64 -22.65 -13.64
N MET A 99 0.81 -21.66 -13.35
CA MET A 99 -0.44 -21.41 -14.06
C MET A 99 -0.20 -20.44 -15.23
N ASP A 100 -0.92 -20.64 -16.33
CA ASP A 100 -0.99 -19.70 -17.42
C ASP A 100 -1.81 -18.45 -17.05
N GLN A 101 -1.94 -17.50 -17.98
CA GLN A 101 -2.64 -16.23 -17.72
C GLN A 101 -4.11 -16.45 -17.36
N ASN A 102 -4.85 -17.29 -18.11
CA ASN A 102 -6.27 -17.54 -17.87
C ASN A 102 -6.50 -18.28 -16.55
N GLN A 103 -5.66 -19.26 -16.25
CA GLN A 103 -5.70 -19.99 -14.98
C GLN A 103 -5.39 -19.08 -13.79
N THR A 104 -4.40 -18.20 -13.93
CA THR A 104 -4.03 -17.22 -12.90
C THR A 104 -5.17 -16.21 -12.67
N GLU A 105 -5.83 -15.76 -13.73
CA GLU A 105 -7.00 -14.88 -13.66
C GLU A 105 -8.13 -15.53 -12.86
N ALA A 106 -8.52 -16.75 -13.22
CA ALA A 106 -9.59 -17.50 -12.54
C ALA A 106 -9.22 -17.80 -11.08
N TRP A 107 -7.98 -18.23 -10.82
CA TRP A 107 -7.48 -18.51 -9.48
C TRP A 107 -7.51 -17.25 -8.61
N SER A 108 -7.00 -16.14 -9.09
CA SER A 108 -6.91 -14.90 -8.30
C SER A 108 -8.29 -14.37 -7.91
N GLU A 109 -9.27 -14.45 -8.80
CA GLU A 109 -10.65 -14.06 -8.51
C GLU A 109 -11.29 -15.00 -7.49
N HIS A 110 -11.22 -16.29 -7.73
CA HIS A 110 -11.84 -17.31 -6.86
C HIS A 110 -11.22 -17.28 -5.45
N THR A 111 -9.89 -17.30 -5.36
CA THR A 111 -9.18 -17.26 -4.08
C THR A 111 -9.45 -15.98 -3.31
N ARG A 112 -9.49 -14.82 -4.00
CA ARG A 112 -9.85 -13.56 -3.37
C ARG A 112 -11.24 -13.60 -2.74
N GLN A 113 -12.24 -14.18 -3.41
CA GLN A 113 -13.60 -14.30 -2.88
C GLN A 113 -13.65 -15.24 -1.66
N GLN A 114 -12.97 -16.38 -1.72
CA GLN A 114 -12.87 -17.29 -0.58
C GLN A 114 -12.21 -16.63 0.63
N LEU A 115 -11.11 -15.92 0.42
CA LEU A 115 -10.40 -15.19 1.47
C LEU A 115 -11.26 -14.07 2.07
N LEU A 116 -12.02 -13.34 1.24
CA LEU A 116 -12.93 -12.30 1.72
C LEU A 116 -14.02 -12.89 2.62
N THR A 117 -14.58 -14.04 2.26
CA THR A 117 -15.56 -14.76 3.10
C THR A 117 -14.95 -15.21 4.43
N ALA A 118 -13.66 -15.53 4.44
CA ALA A 118 -12.91 -15.89 5.64
C ALA A 118 -12.41 -14.68 6.46
N GLY A 119 -12.74 -13.43 6.05
CA GLY A 119 -12.35 -12.20 6.73
C GLY A 119 -11.02 -11.59 6.28
N PHE A 120 -10.40 -12.11 5.21
CA PHE A 120 -9.17 -11.56 4.65
C PHE A 120 -9.45 -10.77 3.36
N MET A 121 -9.18 -9.47 3.40
CA MET A 121 -9.35 -8.58 2.24
C MET A 121 -8.01 -8.35 1.54
N LEU A 122 -7.82 -8.97 0.38
CA LEU A 122 -6.67 -8.79 -0.48
C LEU A 122 -7.02 -7.95 -1.71
N SER A 123 -6.07 -7.14 -2.18
CA SER A 123 -6.18 -6.46 -3.47
C SER A 123 -5.79 -7.41 -4.60
N ARG A 124 -6.36 -7.17 -5.78
CA ARG A 124 -6.09 -7.93 -7.01
C ARG A 124 -5.59 -6.99 -8.11
N PRO A 125 -4.33 -6.54 -8.04
CA PRO A 125 -3.73 -5.74 -9.09
C PRO A 125 -3.35 -6.57 -10.31
N GLN A 126 -3.18 -5.90 -11.44
CA GLN A 126 -2.52 -6.47 -12.61
C GLN A 126 -1.03 -6.10 -12.59
N TYR A 127 -0.18 -7.06 -12.93
CA TYR A 127 1.25 -6.88 -13.11
C TYR A 127 1.70 -7.75 -14.28
N ASP A 128 2.34 -7.15 -15.28
CA ASP A 128 2.81 -7.83 -16.49
C ASP A 128 1.68 -8.65 -17.15
N ASP A 129 0.53 -7.99 -17.35
CA ASP A 129 -0.72 -8.55 -17.90
C ASP A 129 -1.32 -9.74 -17.13
N ARG A 130 -0.85 -10.00 -15.92
CA ARG A 130 -1.37 -11.05 -15.03
C ARG A 130 -2.05 -10.48 -13.81
N SER A 131 -3.20 -11.03 -13.47
CA SER A 131 -3.87 -10.74 -12.19
C SER A 131 -3.17 -11.41 -11.03
N CYS A 132 -2.68 -10.60 -10.09
CA CYS A 132 -1.97 -11.07 -8.90
C CYS A 132 -2.82 -10.84 -7.64
N LEU A 133 -2.53 -11.53 -6.56
CA LEU A 133 -3.00 -11.16 -5.24
C LEU A 133 -1.94 -10.34 -4.50
N LYS A 134 -2.40 -9.34 -3.74
CA LYS A 134 -1.53 -8.46 -2.96
C LYS A 134 -2.04 -8.33 -1.53
N ALA A 135 -1.20 -8.71 -0.58
CA ALA A 135 -1.40 -8.52 0.84
C ALA A 135 -0.65 -7.27 1.35
N VAL A 136 -1.22 -6.59 2.35
CA VAL A 136 -0.70 -5.37 2.97
C VAL A 136 -0.53 -5.59 4.47
N PHE A 137 0.69 -5.47 4.98
CA PHE A 137 1.05 -5.83 6.36
C PHE A 137 1.21 -4.62 7.30
N GLY A 138 0.64 -3.47 6.94
CA GLY A 138 0.73 -2.24 7.73
C GLY A 138 -0.07 -2.24 9.04
N ASN A 139 -1.06 -3.12 9.22
CA ASN A 139 -1.86 -3.17 10.44
C ASN A 139 -1.05 -3.76 11.61
N PRO A 140 -0.77 -3.00 12.68
CA PRO A 140 0.00 -3.48 13.83
C PRO A 140 -0.71 -4.57 14.65
N HIS A 141 -2.03 -4.71 14.50
CA HIS A 141 -2.84 -5.74 15.20
C HIS A 141 -2.87 -7.09 14.46
N THR A 142 -2.27 -7.20 13.28
CA THR A 142 -2.12 -8.49 12.59
C THR A 142 -1.14 -9.37 13.36
N THR A 143 -1.64 -10.50 13.86
CA THR A 143 -0.86 -11.47 14.64
C THR A 143 -0.20 -12.52 13.72
N ARG A 144 0.75 -13.28 14.26
CA ARG A 144 1.36 -14.44 13.58
C ARG A 144 0.30 -15.45 13.14
N THR A 145 -0.67 -15.77 14.00
CA THR A 145 -1.76 -16.71 13.67
C THR A 145 -2.59 -16.25 12.48
N HIS A 146 -2.86 -14.94 12.35
CA HIS A 146 -3.54 -14.42 11.16
C HIS A 146 -2.72 -14.62 9.88
N LEU A 147 -1.39 -14.51 9.97
CA LEU A 147 -0.50 -14.68 8.82
C LEU A 147 -0.40 -16.14 8.42
N GLU A 148 -0.32 -17.04 9.39
CA GLU A 148 -0.30 -18.50 9.19
C GLU A 148 -1.61 -18.99 8.58
N ASP A 149 -2.78 -18.59 9.10
CA ASP A 149 -4.09 -18.95 8.54
C ASP A 149 -4.25 -18.40 7.10
N LEU A 150 -3.83 -17.17 6.84
CA LEU A 150 -3.87 -16.59 5.51
C LEU A 150 -3.00 -17.40 4.53
N ALA A 151 -1.78 -17.75 4.92
CA ALA A 151 -0.86 -18.50 4.07
C ALA A 151 -1.35 -19.94 3.83
N GLU A 152 -1.89 -20.60 4.85
CA GLU A 152 -2.48 -21.94 4.73
C GLU A 152 -3.61 -21.96 3.70
N ARG A 153 -4.55 -21.00 3.77
CA ARG A 153 -5.65 -20.88 2.80
C ARG A 153 -5.16 -20.64 1.37
N ILE A 154 -4.12 -19.81 1.21
CA ILE A 154 -3.53 -19.57 -0.10
C ILE A 154 -2.86 -20.84 -0.64
N ASN A 155 -2.08 -21.54 0.16
CA ASN A 155 -1.45 -22.80 -0.23
C ASN A 155 -2.52 -23.85 -0.60
N ALA A 156 -3.61 -23.96 0.18
CA ALA A 156 -4.72 -24.87 -0.09
C ALA A 156 -5.49 -24.54 -1.37
N SER A 157 -5.54 -23.26 -1.77
CA SER A 157 -6.25 -22.82 -2.98
C SER A 157 -5.63 -23.28 -4.30
N LEU A 158 -4.45 -23.87 -4.25
CA LEU A 158 -3.73 -24.34 -5.43
C LEU A 158 -3.96 -25.82 -5.75
N GLY A 159 -4.84 -26.52 -5.00
CA GLY A 159 -5.23 -27.90 -5.24
C GLY A 159 -4.23 -28.94 -4.75
#